data_fd1eccb2bfdd545acd9b876fe0a7454e
#
_entry.id   fd1eccb2bfdd545acd9b876fe0a7454e
#
_cell.length_a   1.000
_cell.length_b   1.000
_cell.length_c   1.000
_cell.angle_alpha   90.00
_cell.angle_beta   90.00
_cell.angle_gamma   90.00
#
_symmetry.space_group_name_H-M   'P 1'
#
loop_
_entity.id
_entity.type
_entity.pdbx_description
1 polymer ?
#
loop_
_entity_poly.entity_id
_entity_poly.type
_entity_poly.pdbx_seq_one_letter_code
_entity_poly.pdbx_strand_id
1 'polypeptide(L)'
;MLDVRDMGTELDRRSVLQGAGAAGAALALAPLERAFAQPYSIPEQHRRILEVAKREVERAGSVLWRRDIAGVADFALPSSLPRLHFANLEAGQVRSFLVAHGKGSDPEHDGFLKWFSNVPGSFATSRGAYISYEWYVGKYGVSIRLGGLDADNSNVLRRAIVMHSAPYAAPAMLAKFGKLGRSDGCLAMAPDDFNEALVHLSGGRCIFADKLGIY
;
A
#
# COMPACT_ATOMS: atom_id res chain seq x y z
N MET A 1 70.10 25.96 19.56
CA MET A 1 71.01 27.08 19.18
C MET A 1 70.45 27.67 17.89
N LEU A 2 70.17 29.00 17.87
CA LEU A 2 69.54 29.83 16.83
C LEU A 2 68.02 29.87 16.98
N ASP A 3 67.49 30.80 17.57
CA ASP A 3 67.33 32.27 17.59
C ASP A 3 66.11 32.64 16.71
N VAL A 4 65.06 33.01 17.41
CA VAL A 4 63.78 33.51 16.85
C VAL A 4 63.78 35.01 17.02
N ARG A 5 63.80 35.75 15.92
CA ARG A 5 63.56 37.21 15.96
C ARG A 5 62.20 37.52 15.38
N ASP A 6 61.42 37.97 16.26
CA ASP A 6 60.38 38.96 16.27
C ASP A 6 60.34 39.91 15.06
N MET A 7 59.20 40.02 14.39
CA MET A 7 58.79 41.15 13.58
C MET A 7 57.31 41.44 13.78
N GLY A 8 57.02 42.28 14.74
CA GLY A 8 55.74 42.89 14.91
C GLY A 8 55.47 43.91 13.80
N THR A 9 54.34 43.84 13.17
CA THR A 9 53.78 44.92 12.35
C THR A 9 52.54 45.48 13.07
N GLU A 10 52.71 46.67 13.65
CA GLU A 10 51.64 47.49 14.18
C GLU A 10 50.71 47.91 13.01
N LEU A 11 49.46 47.53 13.12
CA LEU A 11 48.40 48.05 12.23
C LEU A 11 47.93 49.40 12.82
N ASP A 12 48.25 50.45 12.14
CA ASP A 12 47.80 51.82 12.40
C ASP A 12 46.28 51.94 12.28
N ARG A 13 45.64 52.37 13.38
CA ARG A 13 44.18 52.58 13.48
C ARG A 13 43.62 53.78 12.71
N ARG A 14 44.44 54.46 11.92
CA ARG A 14 44.02 55.67 11.18
C ARG A 14 43.68 55.47 9.73
N SER A 15 43.94 54.32 9.15
CA SER A 15 43.67 54.03 7.73
C SER A 15 42.32 53.40 7.41
N VAL A 16 41.44 53.23 8.41
CA VAL A 16 40.14 52.53 8.22
C VAL A 16 38.97 53.49 7.96
N LEU A 17 39.20 54.79 7.93
CA LEU A 17 38.10 55.80 7.83
C LEU A 17 38.02 56.58 6.51
N GLN A 18 38.61 56.13 5.44
CA GLN A 18 38.42 56.79 4.11
C GLN A 18 38.12 55.72 3.04
N GLY A 19 36.83 55.42 2.86
CA GLY A 19 36.33 54.50 1.84
C GLY A 19 34.87 54.14 1.93
N ALA A 20 34.02 54.99 2.56
CA ALA A 20 32.59 54.79 2.49
C ALA A 20 32.02 55.44 1.23
N GLY A 21 32.23 54.81 0.07
CA GLY A 21 31.50 55.07 -1.15
C GLY A 21 30.07 54.49 -1.00
N ALA A 22 29.07 55.39 -1.02
CA ALA A 22 27.69 55.00 -1.02
C ALA A 22 27.28 54.22 -2.27
N ALA A 23 27.36 52.90 -2.22
CA ALA A 23 26.62 52.05 -3.13
C ALA A 23 25.29 51.70 -2.47
N GLY A 24 24.25 52.46 -2.80
CA GLY A 24 22.87 52.17 -2.43
C GLY A 24 22.46 50.86 -3.10
N ALA A 25 22.61 49.74 -2.37
CA ALA A 25 21.97 48.50 -2.73
C ALA A 25 20.47 48.67 -2.37
N ALA A 26 19.67 49.01 -3.38
CA ALA A 26 18.21 48.83 -3.30
C ALA A 26 17.98 47.32 -3.16
N LEU A 27 17.77 46.86 -1.90
CA LEU A 27 17.16 45.59 -1.61
C LEU A 27 15.77 45.64 -2.21
N ALA A 28 15.59 45.19 -3.44
CA ALA A 28 14.31 44.87 -3.97
C ALA A 28 13.71 43.78 -3.03
N LEU A 29 12.80 44.20 -2.19
CA LEU A 29 11.91 43.27 -1.49
C LEU A 29 11.11 42.56 -2.58
N ALA A 30 11.63 41.42 -3.05
CA ALA A 30 10.83 40.49 -3.83
C ALA A 30 9.59 40.19 -2.97
N PRO A 31 8.37 40.32 -3.54
CA PRO A 31 7.19 39.94 -2.80
C PRO A 31 7.41 38.47 -2.38
N LEU A 32 7.34 38.21 -1.07
CA LEU A 32 7.14 36.91 -0.54
C LEU A 32 5.79 36.44 -1.11
N GLU A 33 5.84 35.91 -2.35
CA GLU A 33 4.74 35.09 -2.81
C GLU A 33 4.63 34.00 -1.76
N ARG A 34 3.58 34.12 -0.96
CA ARG A 34 3.14 33.05 -0.08
C ARG A 34 3.05 31.86 -1.02
N ALA A 35 4.00 30.94 -0.91
CA ALA A 35 3.86 29.61 -1.47
C ALA A 35 2.61 29.05 -0.79
N PHE A 36 1.45 29.27 -1.40
CA PHE A 36 0.24 28.57 -1.04
C PHE A 36 0.64 27.11 -1.19
N ALA A 37 0.69 26.39 -0.06
CA ALA A 37 0.90 24.96 -0.09
C ALA A 37 -0.10 24.44 -1.12
N GLN A 38 0.41 23.90 -2.21
CA GLN A 38 -0.43 23.26 -3.23
C GLN A 38 -1.31 22.28 -2.46
N PRO A 39 -2.64 22.32 -2.61
CA PRO A 39 -3.50 21.40 -1.92
C PRO A 39 -2.97 20.00 -2.23
N TYR A 40 -2.69 19.21 -1.18
CA TYR A 40 -2.20 17.83 -1.33
C TYR A 40 -3.21 17.08 -2.22
N SER A 41 -2.86 16.85 -3.47
CA SER A 41 -3.69 16.10 -4.39
C SER A 41 -3.45 14.63 -4.15
N ILE A 42 -4.49 13.92 -3.73
CA ILE A 42 -4.47 12.45 -3.66
C ILE A 42 -4.20 11.93 -5.08
N PRO A 43 -3.21 11.02 -5.29
CA PRO A 43 -2.97 10.41 -6.58
C PRO A 43 -4.27 9.83 -7.16
N GLU A 44 -4.48 9.95 -8.46
CA GLU A 44 -5.69 9.47 -9.14
C GLU A 44 -5.99 7.99 -8.85
N GLN A 45 -4.94 7.16 -8.82
CA GLN A 45 -5.04 5.75 -8.42
C GLN A 45 -5.65 5.61 -7.02
N HIS A 46 -5.16 6.36 -6.03
CA HIS A 46 -5.66 6.29 -4.66
C HIS A 46 -7.11 6.75 -4.56
N ARG A 47 -7.49 7.80 -5.31
CA ARG A 47 -8.87 8.30 -5.37
C ARG A 47 -9.81 7.20 -5.88
N ARG A 48 -9.46 6.52 -6.98
CA ARG A 48 -10.25 5.41 -7.54
C ARG A 48 -10.36 4.23 -6.58
N ILE A 49 -9.28 3.88 -5.87
CA ILE A 49 -9.29 2.83 -4.85
C ILE A 49 -10.23 3.20 -3.70
N LEU A 50 -10.17 4.44 -3.19
CA LEU A 50 -11.06 4.92 -2.13
C LEU A 50 -12.54 4.92 -2.57
N GLU A 51 -12.84 5.29 -3.81
CA GLU A 51 -14.18 5.24 -4.38
C GLU A 51 -14.73 3.81 -4.44
N VAL A 52 -13.92 2.85 -4.91
CA VAL A 52 -14.29 1.43 -4.91
C VAL A 52 -14.51 0.94 -3.48
N ALA A 53 -13.58 1.21 -2.57
CA ALA A 53 -13.68 0.80 -1.17
C ALA A 53 -14.94 1.34 -0.51
N LYS A 54 -15.24 2.63 -0.69
CA LYS A 54 -16.44 3.28 -0.14
C LYS A 54 -17.71 2.63 -0.69
N ARG A 55 -17.80 2.46 -2.01
CA ARG A 55 -18.94 1.81 -2.67
C ARG A 55 -19.21 0.42 -2.09
N GLU A 56 -18.17 -0.41 -1.95
CA GLU A 56 -18.33 -1.79 -1.47
C GLU A 56 -18.66 -1.85 0.02
N VAL A 57 -18.11 -0.96 0.83
CA VAL A 57 -18.47 -0.82 2.25
C VAL A 57 -19.94 -0.38 2.41
N GLU A 58 -20.39 0.58 1.60
CA GLU A 58 -21.78 1.03 1.58
C GLU A 58 -22.73 -0.10 1.14
N ARG A 59 -22.37 -0.83 0.07
CA ARG A 59 -23.13 -1.97 -0.45
C ARG A 59 -23.26 -3.10 0.57
N ALA A 60 -22.18 -3.44 1.27
CA ALA A 60 -22.19 -4.48 2.30
C ALA A 60 -23.00 -4.08 3.55
N GLY A 61 -23.10 -2.80 3.83
CA GLY A 61 -24.00 -2.24 4.85
C GLY A 61 -23.79 -2.81 6.24
N SER A 62 -24.86 -3.21 6.92
CA SER A 62 -24.86 -3.65 8.33
C SER A 62 -24.20 -5.01 8.58
N VAL A 63 -23.83 -5.75 7.53
CA VAL A 63 -23.09 -7.01 7.67
C VAL A 63 -21.68 -6.76 8.20
N LEU A 64 -21.09 -5.60 7.86
CA LEU A 64 -19.77 -5.22 8.34
C LEU A 64 -19.81 -4.70 9.77
N TRP A 65 -18.86 -5.14 10.59
CA TRP A 65 -18.71 -4.67 11.98
C TRP A 65 -17.95 -3.37 12.06
N ARG A 66 -17.03 -3.15 11.10
CA ARG A 66 -16.19 -1.95 10.96
C ARG A 66 -16.19 -1.48 9.52
N ARG A 67 -16.22 -0.15 9.34
CA ARG A 67 -16.31 0.49 8.03
C ARG A 67 -15.23 1.55 7.81
N ASP A 68 -14.24 1.61 8.69
CA ASP A 68 -13.14 2.56 8.73
C ASP A 68 -12.10 2.27 7.63
N ILE A 69 -11.80 0.97 7.41
CA ILE A 69 -10.80 0.52 6.44
C ILE A 69 -11.40 -0.62 5.61
N ALA A 70 -11.06 -0.63 4.32
CA ALA A 70 -11.38 -1.75 3.43
C ALA A 70 -10.16 -2.20 2.63
N GLY A 71 -10.11 -3.49 2.32
CA GLY A 71 -9.17 -4.07 1.37
C GLY A 71 -9.74 -4.02 -0.05
N VAL A 72 -8.94 -3.64 -1.05
CA VAL A 72 -9.30 -3.72 -2.47
C VAL A 72 -8.20 -4.48 -3.19
N ALA A 73 -8.50 -5.67 -3.69
CA ALA A 73 -7.57 -6.50 -4.46
C ALA A 73 -7.88 -6.35 -5.96
N ASP A 74 -7.01 -5.66 -6.70
CA ASP A 74 -7.13 -5.47 -8.14
C ASP A 74 -6.35 -6.54 -8.90
N PHE A 75 -7.02 -7.61 -9.26
CA PHE A 75 -6.45 -8.73 -10.00
C PHE A 75 -6.37 -8.52 -11.51
N ALA A 76 -6.67 -7.32 -12.04
CA ALA A 76 -6.26 -6.94 -13.40
C ALA A 76 -4.74 -6.75 -13.50
N LEU A 77 -4.10 -6.40 -12.36
CA LEU A 77 -2.65 -6.24 -12.28
C LEU A 77 -1.94 -7.60 -12.11
N PRO A 78 -0.71 -7.75 -12.63
CA PRO A 78 0.10 -8.95 -12.40
C PRO A 78 0.54 -9.07 -10.94
N SER A 79 0.89 -10.27 -10.51
CA SER A 79 1.34 -10.54 -9.14
C SER A 79 2.68 -9.88 -8.78
N SER A 80 3.39 -9.38 -9.77
CA SER A 80 4.63 -8.63 -9.60
C SER A 80 4.44 -7.18 -9.14
N LEU A 81 3.20 -6.67 -9.18
CA LEU A 81 2.86 -5.33 -8.74
C LEU A 81 2.05 -5.35 -7.43
N PRO A 82 2.20 -4.33 -6.57
CA PRO A 82 1.29 -4.13 -5.45
C PRO A 82 -0.15 -3.96 -5.96
N ARG A 83 -1.04 -4.86 -5.56
CA ARG A 83 -2.40 -4.96 -6.07
C ARG A 83 -3.44 -5.29 -4.99
N LEU A 84 -3.03 -5.33 -3.72
CA LEU A 84 -3.91 -5.32 -2.56
C LEU A 84 -3.74 -3.98 -1.86
N HIS A 85 -4.80 -3.20 -1.83
CA HIS A 85 -4.81 -1.84 -1.32
C HIS A 85 -5.62 -1.77 -0.03
N PHE A 86 -5.05 -1.21 1.03
CA PHE A 86 -5.76 -0.90 2.27
C PHE A 86 -6.20 0.56 2.18
N ALA A 87 -7.49 0.76 2.00
CA ALA A 87 -8.13 2.06 1.89
C ALA A 87 -8.67 2.47 3.26
N ASN A 88 -8.01 3.41 3.92
CA ASN A 88 -8.52 4.05 5.12
C ASN A 88 -9.51 5.15 4.70
N LEU A 89 -10.79 4.90 4.91
CA LEU A 89 -11.88 5.79 4.46
C LEU A 89 -12.03 7.04 5.33
N GLU A 90 -11.58 6.99 6.59
CA GLU A 90 -11.60 8.13 7.50
C GLU A 90 -10.45 9.10 7.21
N ALA A 91 -9.24 8.55 6.98
CA ALA A 91 -8.05 9.35 6.70
C ALA A 91 -7.86 9.71 5.22
N GLY A 92 -8.63 9.11 4.30
CA GLY A 92 -8.44 9.29 2.86
C GLY A 92 -7.09 8.78 2.36
N GLN A 93 -6.55 7.73 2.97
CA GLN A 93 -5.22 7.21 2.67
C GLN A 93 -5.28 5.80 2.10
N VAL A 94 -4.32 5.48 1.23
CA VAL A 94 -4.18 4.15 0.64
C VAL A 94 -2.74 3.65 0.84
N ARG A 95 -2.62 2.39 1.27
CA ARG A 95 -1.35 1.64 1.31
C ARG A 95 -1.50 0.40 0.43
N SER A 96 -0.46 0.04 -0.31
CA SER A 96 -0.52 -1.01 -1.32
C SER A 96 0.50 -2.10 -1.04
N PHE A 97 0.08 -3.36 -1.21
CA PHE A 97 0.85 -4.56 -0.88
C PHE A 97 0.80 -5.59 -2.01
N LEU A 98 1.79 -6.44 -2.04
CA LEU A 98 1.77 -7.63 -2.88
C LEU A 98 0.76 -8.63 -2.33
N VAL A 99 0.05 -9.32 -3.22
CA VAL A 99 -0.86 -10.41 -2.86
C VAL A 99 -0.83 -11.51 -3.93
N ALA A 100 -0.70 -12.76 -3.49
CA ALA A 100 -0.83 -13.91 -4.35
C ALA A 100 -2.30 -14.33 -4.49
N HIS A 101 -2.63 -14.90 -5.63
CA HIS A 101 -3.93 -15.52 -5.95
C HIS A 101 -3.84 -17.04 -6.01
N GLY A 102 -4.97 -17.70 -6.21
CA GLY A 102 -5.07 -19.14 -6.31
C GLY A 102 -4.50 -19.72 -7.61
N LYS A 103 -3.85 -20.89 -7.53
CA LYS A 103 -3.24 -21.56 -8.69
C LYS A 103 -4.27 -21.92 -9.78
N GLY A 104 -5.52 -22.18 -9.40
CA GLY A 104 -6.58 -22.40 -10.36
C GLY A 104 -7.00 -21.16 -11.14
N SER A 105 -6.62 -19.95 -10.66
CA SER A 105 -6.84 -18.69 -11.38
C SER A 105 -5.74 -18.36 -12.40
N ASP A 106 -4.58 -19.02 -12.29
CA ASP A 106 -3.39 -18.78 -13.12
C ASP A 106 -2.68 -20.13 -13.36
N PRO A 107 -3.25 -21.03 -14.18
CA PRO A 107 -2.68 -22.38 -14.40
C PRO A 107 -1.31 -22.34 -15.07
N GLU A 108 -1.07 -21.39 -15.97
CA GLU A 108 0.22 -21.21 -16.66
C GLU A 108 1.30 -20.62 -15.76
N HIS A 109 0.92 -20.13 -14.59
CA HIS A 109 1.79 -19.43 -13.65
C HIS A 109 2.58 -18.28 -14.29
N ASP A 110 1.88 -17.43 -15.03
CA ASP A 110 2.47 -16.24 -15.63
C ASP A 110 2.33 -14.97 -14.77
N GLY A 111 1.68 -15.12 -13.62
CA GLY A 111 1.47 -14.03 -12.65
C GLY A 111 0.18 -13.25 -12.83
N PHE A 112 -0.59 -13.53 -13.88
CA PHE A 112 -1.88 -12.89 -14.13
C PHE A 112 -3.04 -13.81 -13.73
N LEU A 113 -3.99 -13.27 -12.99
CA LEU A 113 -5.24 -13.97 -12.73
C LEU A 113 -6.06 -14.00 -14.02
N LYS A 114 -6.34 -15.18 -14.56
CA LYS A 114 -7.12 -15.37 -15.79
C LYS A 114 -8.62 -15.32 -15.50
N TRP A 115 -9.07 -16.10 -14.53
CA TRP A 115 -10.48 -16.18 -14.11
C TRP A 115 -10.64 -16.38 -12.62
N PHE A 116 -11.82 -16.03 -12.14
CA PHE A 116 -12.27 -16.32 -10.79
C PHE A 116 -13.12 -17.58 -10.78
N SER A 117 -13.24 -18.24 -9.62
CA SER A 117 -14.16 -19.37 -9.45
C SER A 117 -14.65 -19.48 -8.01
N ASN A 118 -15.93 -19.82 -7.86
CA ASN A 118 -16.55 -20.16 -6.58
C ASN A 118 -16.73 -21.67 -6.38
N VAL A 119 -16.29 -22.49 -7.36
CA VAL A 119 -16.46 -23.95 -7.34
C VAL A 119 -15.49 -24.58 -6.33
N PRO A 120 -15.96 -25.41 -5.39
CA PRO A 120 -15.11 -26.19 -4.50
C PRO A 120 -14.12 -27.06 -5.32
N GLY A 121 -12.85 -27.09 -4.89
CA GLY A 121 -11.79 -27.84 -5.59
C GLY A 121 -11.18 -27.12 -6.81
N SER A 122 -11.68 -25.95 -7.22
CA SER A 122 -11.12 -25.19 -8.34
C SER A 122 -9.74 -24.60 -8.08
N PHE A 123 -9.32 -24.47 -6.81
CA PHE A 123 -8.10 -23.78 -6.39
C PHE A 123 -7.97 -22.35 -6.89
N ALA A 124 -9.04 -21.76 -7.40
CA ALA A 124 -9.08 -20.41 -7.88
C ALA A 124 -9.51 -19.43 -6.78
N THR A 125 -9.06 -18.19 -6.85
CA THR A 125 -9.61 -17.09 -6.05
C THR A 125 -11.04 -16.81 -6.48
N SER A 126 -11.92 -16.43 -5.56
CA SER A 126 -13.29 -16.03 -5.85
C SER A 126 -13.37 -14.51 -6.05
N ARG A 127 -14.34 -14.07 -6.85
CA ARG A 127 -14.63 -12.66 -7.12
C ARG A 127 -15.63 -12.11 -6.11
N GLY A 128 -15.54 -10.82 -5.79
CA GLY A 128 -16.59 -10.11 -5.06
C GLY A 128 -16.14 -9.59 -3.71
N ALA A 129 -17.12 -9.18 -2.90
CA ALA A 129 -16.90 -8.68 -1.55
C ALA A 129 -16.86 -9.82 -0.53
N TYR A 130 -15.95 -9.67 0.42
CA TYR A 130 -15.79 -10.54 1.56
C TYR A 130 -15.97 -9.74 2.84
N ILE A 131 -16.45 -10.38 3.88
CA ILE A 131 -16.24 -9.94 5.25
C ILE A 131 -15.05 -10.69 5.84
N SER A 132 -14.14 -9.97 6.47
CA SER A 132 -13.09 -10.56 7.30
C SER A 132 -13.67 -10.84 8.69
N TYR A 133 -13.46 -12.03 9.20
CA TYR A 133 -13.82 -12.35 10.58
C TYR A 133 -12.60 -12.19 11.52
N GLU A 134 -12.61 -12.95 12.61
CA GLU A 134 -11.48 -13.04 13.52
C GLU A 134 -10.26 -13.70 12.85
N TRP A 135 -9.09 -13.43 13.40
CA TRP A 135 -7.90 -14.21 13.11
C TRP A 135 -7.86 -15.49 13.97
N TYR A 136 -7.19 -16.50 13.45
CA TYR A 136 -7.01 -17.77 14.14
C TYR A 136 -5.68 -18.38 13.76
N VAL A 137 -5.19 -19.37 14.53
CA VAL A 137 -3.99 -20.15 14.18
C VAL A 137 -4.45 -21.44 13.51
N GLY A 138 -4.10 -21.61 12.25
CA GLY A 138 -4.47 -22.75 11.44
C GLY A 138 -3.27 -23.43 10.76
N LYS A 139 -3.53 -24.20 9.73
CA LYS A 139 -2.50 -24.93 8.95
C LYS A 139 -1.41 -24.02 8.39
N TYR A 140 -1.75 -22.78 8.05
CA TYR A 140 -0.83 -21.79 7.47
C TYR A 140 -0.32 -20.78 8.52
N GLY A 141 -0.37 -21.12 9.81
CA GLY A 141 -0.10 -20.19 10.90
C GLY A 141 -1.26 -19.25 11.15
N VAL A 142 -0.94 -18.02 11.60
CA VAL A 142 -1.96 -16.99 11.81
C VAL A 142 -2.64 -16.64 10.49
N SER A 143 -3.96 -16.65 10.48
CA SER A 143 -4.81 -16.43 9.31
C SER A 143 -6.04 -15.63 9.67
N ILE A 144 -6.58 -14.85 8.73
CA ILE A 144 -7.87 -14.14 8.87
C ILE A 144 -8.92 -14.96 8.12
N ARG A 145 -9.97 -15.37 8.84
CA ARG A 145 -11.10 -16.06 8.26
C ARG A 145 -11.90 -15.10 7.38
N LEU A 146 -12.32 -15.58 6.20
CA LEU A 146 -13.14 -14.81 5.26
C LEU A 146 -14.49 -15.44 5.03
N GLY A 147 -15.52 -14.61 4.91
CA GLY A 147 -16.85 -15.00 4.45
C GLY A 147 -17.20 -14.26 3.16
N GLY A 148 -17.82 -14.96 2.20
CA GLY A 148 -18.28 -14.34 0.95
C GLY A 148 -19.60 -13.60 1.14
N LEU A 149 -19.74 -12.42 0.54
CA LEU A 149 -20.95 -11.60 0.59
C LEU A 149 -21.72 -11.60 -0.74
N ASP A 150 -21.12 -12.17 -1.80
CA ASP A 150 -21.68 -12.22 -3.14
C ASP A 150 -21.92 -13.67 -3.60
N ALA A 151 -22.76 -13.86 -4.62
CA ALA A 151 -23.02 -15.18 -5.21
C ALA A 151 -21.72 -15.83 -5.73
N ASP A 152 -20.81 -15.01 -6.32
CA ASP A 152 -19.56 -15.46 -6.91
C ASP A 152 -18.48 -15.84 -5.89
N ASN A 153 -18.75 -15.66 -4.58
CA ASN A 153 -17.87 -16.08 -3.49
C ASN A 153 -18.60 -16.72 -2.30
N SER A 154 -19.84 -17.09 -2.46
CA SER A 154 -20.67 -17.69 -1.40
C SER A 154 -20.08 -18.98 -0.77
N ASN A 155 -19.16 -19.67 -1.47
CA ASN A 155 -18.49 -20.87 -1.00
C ASN A 155 -17.14 -20.60 -0.29
N VAL A 156 -16.76 -19.35 -0.04
CA VAL A 156 -15.46 -18.97 0.53
C VAL A 156 -15.18 -19.69 1.85
N LEU A 157 -16.13 -19.70 2.81
CA LEU A 157 -15.99 -20.42 4.06
C LEU A 157 -15.86 -21.95 3.85
N ARG A 158 -16.73 -22.53 3.01
CA ARG A 158 -16.70 -23.97 2.68
C ARG A 158 -15.41 -24.37 1.99
N ARG A 159 -14.83 -23.49 1.17
CA ARG A 159 -13.58 -23.68 0.47
C ARG A 159 -12.34 -23.39 1.32
N ALA A 160 -12.52 -22.96 2.57
CA ALA A 160 -11.46 -22.54 3.49
C ALA A 160 -10.54 -21.46 2.89
N ILE A 161 -11.11 -20.55 2.10
CA ILE A 161 -10.39 -19.38 1.59
C ILE A 161 -10.22 -18.39 2.73
N VAL A 162 -8.98 -17.99 2.98
CA VAL A 162 -8.57 -17.10 4.06
C VAL A 162 -7.53 -16.10 3.57
N MET A 163 -7.21 -15.08 4.36
CA MET A 163 -5.95 -14.35 4.21
C MET A 163 -4.91 -14.98 5.15
N HIS A 164 -3.70 -15.17 4.65
CA HIS A 164 -2.60 -15.73 5.45
C HIS A 164 -1.24 -15.23 4.94
N SER A 165 -0.21 -15.37 5.79
CA SER A 165 1.16 -15.14 5.36
C SER A 165 1.71 -16.34 4.57
N ALA A 166 2.56 -16.05 3.57
CA ALA A 166 3.28 -17.10 2.85
C ALA A 166 4.61 -16.59 2.28
N PRO A 167 5.72 -17.35 2.43
CA PRO A 167 7.00 -16.97 1.84
C PRO A 167 6.94 -16.81 0.31
N TYR A 168 6.07 -17.57 -0.37
CA TYR A 168 5.90 -17.47 -1.82
C TYR A 168 5.19 -16.17 -2.28
N ALA A 169 4.69 -15.36 -1.35
CA ALA A 169 4.13 -14.04 -1.63
C ALA A 169 5.11 -12.89 -1.31
N ALA A 170 6.34 -13.21 -0.90
CA ALA A 170 7.35 -12.23 -0.52
C ALA A 170 8.06 -11.61 -1.73
N PRO A 171 8.59 -10.37 -1.61
CA PRO A 171 9.35 -9.69 -2.67
C PRO A 171 10.52 -10.50 -3.22
N ALA A 172 11.13 -11.39 -2.43
CA ALA A 172 12.19 -12.28 -2.87
C ALA A 172 11.79 -13.20 -4.05
N MET A 173 10.49 -13.51 -4.18
CA MET A 173 9.97 -14.27 -5.30
C MET A 173 10.03 -13.47 -6.61
N LEU A 174 9.80 -12.15 -6.53
CA LEU A 174 9.89 -11.27 -7.70
C LEU A 174 11.33 -11.21 -8.22
N ALA A 175 12.30 -11.08 -7.32
CA ALA A 175 13.71 -11.09 -7.69
C ALA A 175 14.14 -12.40 -8.36
N LYS A 176 13.57 -13.53 -7.92
CA LYS A 176 13.97 -14.87 -8.41
C LYS A 176 13.19 -15.32 -9.65
N PHE A 177 11.90 -14.98 -9.73
CA PHE A 177 10.98 -15.55 -10.74
C PHE A 177 10.18 -14.49 -11.52
N GLY A 178 10.32 -13.19 -11.20
CA GLY A 178 9.56 -12.09 -11.80
C GLY A 178 8.07 -12.06 -11.41
N LYS A 179 7.61 -12.96 -10.53
CA LYS A 179 6.22 -13.13 -10.10
C LYS A 179 6.14 -13.79 -8.74
N LEU A 180 4.99 -13.69 -8.07
CA LEU A 180 4.72 -14.40 -6.83
C LEU A 180 4.40 -15.87 -7.08
N GLY A 181 4.46 -16.69 -6.02
CA GLY A 181 3.85 -18.00 -6.00
C GLY A 181 2.32 -17.92 -5.97
N ARG A 182 1.65 -19.07 -5.82
CA ARG A 182 0.19 -19.17 -5.86
C ARG A 182 -0.33 -19.97 -4.67
N SER A 183 -1.52 -19.61 -4.18
CA SER A 183 -2.27 -20.32 -3.14
C SER A 183 -3.22 -21.37 -3.73
N ASP A 184 -4.03 -21.97 -2.87
CA ASP A 184 -5.19 -22.80 -3.26
C ASP A 184 -6.51 -22.00 -3.32
N GLY A 185 -6.42 -20.68 -3.62
CA GLY A 185 -7.54 -19.77 -3.71
C GLY A 185 -7.49 -18.62 -2.70
N CYS A 186 -6.66 -18.74 -1.66
CA CYS A 186 -6.49 -17.75 -0.61
C CYS A 186 -5.82 -16.45 -1.10
N LEU A 187 -6.01 -15.38 -0.34
CA LEU A 187 -5.27 -14.12 -0.48
C LEU A 187 -4.01 -14.21 0.39
N ALA A 188 -2.86 -14.56 -0.20
CA ALA A 188 -1.63 -14.71 0.55
C ALA A 188 -0.71 -13.49 0.41
N MET A 189 -0.18 -13.01 1.53
CA MET A 189 0.72 -11.86 1.61
C MET A 189 2.11 -12.28 2.08
N ALA A 190 3.10 -11.41 1.87
CA ALA A 190 4.42 -11.59 2.48
C ALA A 190 4.31 -11.64 4.02
N PRO A 191 5.14 -12.44 4.72
CA PRO A 191 5.06 -12.53 6.19
C PRO A 191 5.15 -11.18 6.90
N ASP A 192 6.05 -10.29 6.46
CA ASP A 192 6.22 -8.97 7.07
C ASP A 192 5.01 -8.07 6.83
N ASP A 193 4.41 -8.13 5.64
CA ASP A 193 3.25 -7.32 5.27
C ASP A 193 1.95 -7.85 5.90
N PHE A 194 1.87 -9.15 6.22
CA PHE A 194 0.64 -9.76 6.74
C PHE A 194 0.26 -9.24 8.12
N ASN A 195 1.22 -8.78 8.92
CA ASN A 195 0.95 -8.13 10.20
C ASN A 195 0.08 -6.87 10.02
N GLU A 196 0.26 -6.13 8.93
CA GLU A 196 -0.61 -5.00 8.57
C GLU A 196 -2.05 -5.46 8.31
N ALA A 197 -2.24 -6.61 7.64
CA ALA A 197 -3.56 -7.15 7.41
C ALA A 197 -4.26 -7.58 8.72
N LEU A 198 -3.52 -8.16 9.67
CA LEU A 198 -4.06 -8.51 10.98
C LEU A 198 -4.60 -7.29 11.73
N VAL A 199 -3.88 -6.17 11.68
CA VAL A 199 -4.27 -4.92 12.36
C VAL A 199 -5.40 -4.21 11.60
N HIS A 200 -5.27 -4.10 10.27
CA HIS A 200 -6.10 -3.19 9.47
C HIS A 200 -7.26 -3.87 8.75
N LEU A 201 -7.24 -5.18 8.53
CA LEU A 201 -8.30 -5.86 7.78
C LEU A 201 -9.07 -6.91 8.58
N SER A 202 -8.61 -7.36 9.76
CA SER A 202 -9.37 -8.31 10.56
C SER A 202 -10.54 -7.65 11.28
N GLY A 203 -11.48 -8.48 11.80
CA GLY A 203 -12.53 -8.03 12.72
C GLY A 203 -13.70 -7.32 12.04
N GLY A 204 -14.22 -7.88 10.96
CA GLY A 204 -15.50 -7.48 10.38
C GLY A 204 -15.40 -6.37 9.32
N ARG A 205 -14.24 -6.22 8.67
CA ARG A 205 -14.04 -5.26 7.59
C ARG A 205 -14.32 -5.86 6.22
N CYS A 206 -14.57 -5.01 5.24
CA CYS A 206 -14.76 -5.38 3.85
C CYS A 206 -13.41 -5.64 3.16
N ILE A 207 -13.38 -6.71 2.35
CA ILE A 207 -12.32 -6.92 1.35
C ILE A 207 -13.02 -7.17 0.02
N PHE A 208 -12.66 -6.44 -1.01
CA PHE A 208 -13.22 -6.59 -2.35
C PHE A 208 -12.16 -7.08 -3.33
N ALA A 209 -12.48 -8.10 -4.11
CA ALA A 209 -11.58 -8.68 -5.10
C ALA A 209 -12.22 -8.72 -6.48
N ASP A 210 -11.62 -8.03 -7.43
CA ASP A 210 -12.06 -8.01 -8.84
C ASP A 210 -10.90 -7.65 -9.78
N LYS A 211 -11.17 -7.62 -11.08
CA LYS A 211 -10.30 -7.02 -12.09
C LYS A 211 -10.75 -5.59 -12.35
N LEU A 212 -10.10 -4.62 -11.73
CA LEU A 212 -10.51 -3.22 -11.76
C LEU A 212 -9.71 -2.40 -12.75
N GLY A 213 -8.44 -2.74 -12.98
CA GLY A 213 -7.53 -2.00 -13.86
C GLY A 213 -7.26 -0.59 -13.35
N ILE A 214 -6.99 -0.46 -12.06
CA ILE A 214 -6.65 0.82 -11.44
C ILE A 214 -5.13 0.99 -11.46
N TYR A 215 -4.62 1.87 -12.32
CA TYR A 215 -3.18 2.17 -12.49
C TYR A 215 -2.86 3.57 -12.00
#